data_29f0e748430d3508668fc38e92127b19
#
_entry.id   29f0e748430d3508668fc38e92127b19
#
_cell.length_a   1.000
_cell.length_b   1.000
_cell.length_c   1.000
_cell.angle_alpha   90.00
_cell.angle_beta   90.00
_cell.angle_gamma   90.00
#
_symmetry.space_group_name_H-M   'P 1'
#
loop_
_entity.id
_entity.type
_entity.pdbx_description
1 polymer ?
#
loop_
_entity_poly.entity_id
_entity_poly.type
_entity_poly.pdbx_seq_one_letter_code
_entity_poly.pdbx_strand_id
1 'polypeptide(L)'
;MPTASNRALSPVHLLSLAISTALLATAAHADFVADSKANLTTTNIYLNRDFREDTGQNKRDEWGQGFLLDIQSGYTEGTAGFGLDALGMLGVKLNSGGGSTGTDLLPVQDDGGTPDQFGRLGLTAKVKVSNTELRYGSHIPELPVVKASDSRLLPQVFEGGLLTSSELEGLTFTGGRLDKVIDRASTNSEELILNGKNKRFAAGITADHLDLMGLDYQFAKGLTGRYYFADLDDIYRQHFFGLLASQPLGSGTLSADVRMMLSKDSGASNAGKIDNRAFNAMLTYGINGHKLGLGFQDMSGDTGYAYIDGSDPFLVNFVQINDFANADERSWQARYDFDFGKIGVPGLSFMTRYIKGSDAQIAGSDDTGGEWERDIEVKYVVQSGPLKDVYVRLRNASFKSDFARDADENRVIVGYTLPIW
;
A
#
# COMPACT_ATOMS: atom_id res chain seq x y z
N MET A 1 61.19 4.94 0.30
CA MET A 1 59.98 4.83 -0.52
C MET A 1 58.80 5.12 0.39
N PRO A 2 58.07 6.24 0.23
CA PRO A 2 56.89 6.54 1.06
C PRO A 2 55.65 5.89 0.47
N THR A 3 54.91 5.20 1.31
CA THR A 3 53.59 4.59 1.01
C THR A 3 52.52 5.65 0.88
N ALA A 4 51.84 5.67 -0.27
CA ALA A 4 50.71 6.55 -0.50
C ALA A 4 49.48 6.04 0.29
N SER A 5 48.97 6.89 1.18
CA SER A 5 47.71 6.69 1.90
C SER A 5 46.53 7.07 1.02
N ASN A 6 45.76 6.08 0.56
CA ASN A 6 44.44 6.30 -0.05
C ASN A 6 43.42 6.69 1.03
N ARG A 7 43.15 7.99 1.16
CA ARG A 7 41.98 8.46 1.93
C ARG A 7 40.74 8.40 1.04
N ALA A 8 39.85 7.49 1.32
CA ALA A 8 38.48 7.49 0.76
C ALA A 8 37.76 8.77 1.22
N LEU A 9 37.22 9.51 0.29
CA LEU A 9 36.38 10.69 0.57
C LEU A 9 35.09 10.24 1.26
N SER A 10 34.70 10.91 2.33
CA SER A 10 33.45 10.62 3.03
C SER A 10 32.23 10.91 2.16
N PRO A 11 31.09 10.20 2.35
CA PRO A 11 29.88 10.38 1.53
C PRO A 11 29.29 11.81 1.57
N VAL A 12 29.61 12.57 2.60
CA VAL A 12 29.20 14.00 2.72
C VAL A 12 29.84 14.88 1.66
N HIS A 13 31.05 14.57 1.20
CA HIS A 13 31.74 15.35 0.17
C HIS A 13 31.26 15.02 -1.25
N LEU A 14 30.71 13.84 -1.48
CA LEU A 14 30.09 13.48 -2.76
C LEU A 14 28.73 14.15 -2.94
N LEU A 15 27.96 14.34 -1.86
CA LEU A 15 26.67 15.04 -1.90
C LEU A 15 26.84 16.54 -2.20
N SER A 16 27.87 17.18 -1.64
CA SER A 16 28.15 18.59 -1.91
C SER A 16 28.69 18.85 -3.33
N LEU A 17 29.38 17.86 -3.95
CA LEU A 17 29.87 17.99 -5.34
C LEU A 17 28.73 17.81 -6.37
N ALA A 18 27.76 16.94 -6.10
CA ALA A 18 26.58 16.73 -6.96
C ALA A 18 25.65 17.96 -6.98
N ILE A 19 25.54 18.68 -5.87
CA ILE A 19 24.73 19.91 -5.78
C ILE A 19 25.41 21.08 -6.52
N SER A 20 26.74 21.12 -6.55
CA SER A 20 27.51 22.22 -7.16
C SER A 20 27.57 22.16 -8.69
N THR A 21 27.44 20.99 -9.31
CA THR A 21 27.43 20.82 -10.77
C THR A 21 26.04 21.04 -11.40
N ALA A 22 24.96 21.01 -10.62
CA ALA A 22 23.59 21.30 -11.09
C ALA A 22 23.34 22.82 -11.29
N LEU A 23 24.24 23.70 -10.88
CA LEU A 23 24.06 25.16 -10.90
C LEU A 23 24.57 25.89 -12.18
N LEU A 24 24.97 25.21 -13.26
CA LEU A 24 25.59 25.81 -14.43
C LEU A 24 24.80 25.72 -15.76
N ALA A 25 23.53 25.39 -15.76
CA ALA A 25 22.69 25.42 -16.96
C ALA A 25 21.57 26.48 -16.80
N THR A 26 21.77 27.68 -17.32
CA THR A 26 21.05 28.91 -16.93
C THR A 26 19.73 29.19 -17.64
N ALA A 27 19.18 28.35 -18.50
CA ALA A 27 17.88 28.56 -19.12
C ALA A 27 16.86 27.44 -18.90
N ALA A 28 17.29 26.19 -18.76
CA ALA A 28 16.42 25.05 -18.48
C ALA A 28 16.05 24.90 -16.98
N HIS A 29 16.52 25.80 -16.12
CA HIS A 29 16.41 25.71 -14.67
C HIS A 29 15.10 26.27 -14.10
N ALA A 30 14.41 27.18 -14.77
CA ALA A 30 13.26 27.86 -14.21
C ALA A 30 12.12 26.85 -13.93
N ASP A 31 11.76 26.02 -14.89
CA ASP A 31 10.62 25.07 -14.77
C ASP A 31 10.99 23.83 -13.96
N PHE A 32 12.22 23.33 -14.08
CA PHE A 32 12.67 22.15 -13.29
C PHE A 32 12.62 22.41 -11.79
N VAL A 33 13.02 23.58 -11.32
CA VAL A 33 13.02 23.98 -9.90
C VAL A 33 11.70 24.66 -9.51
N ALA A 34 11.19 25.55 -10.37
CA ALA A 34 9.98 26.32 -10.07
C ALA A 34 8.73 25.45 -9.95
N ASP A 35 8.63 24.40 -10.76
CA ASP A 35 7.52 23.42 -10.72
C ASP A 35 7.79 22.25 -9.76
N SER A 36 8.92 22.26 -9.04
CA SER A 36 9.21 21.24 -8.05
C SER A 36 8.28 21.36 -6.84
N LYS A 37 8.06 20.22 -6.18
CA LYS A 37 7.28 20.14 -4.94
C LYS A 37 8.05 19.30 -3.93
N ALA A 38 7.98 19.71 -2.67
CA ALA A 38 8.52 18.92 -1.57
C ALA A 38 7.52 18.88 -0.42
N ASN A 39 7.24 17.68 0.06
CA ASN A 39 6.36 17.44 1.19
C ASN A 39 7.12 16.60 2.23
N LEU A 40 6.97 16.96 3.49
CA LEU A 40 7.40 16.13 4.62
C LEU A 40 6.17 15.59 5.34
N THR A 41 5.91 14.30 5.20
CA THR A 41 4.87 13.61 5.97
C THR A 41 5.47 13.02 7.22
N THR A 42 4.86 13.31 8.37
CA THR A 42 5.22 12.72 9.66
C THR A 42 4.08 11.83 10.14
N THR A 43 4.39 10.62 10.59
CA THR A 43 3.42 9.65 11.07
C THR A 43 3.89 9.01 12.36
N ASN A 44 3.17 9.25 13.44
CA ASN A 44 3.38 8.61 14.74
C ASN A 44 2.36 7.49 14.87
N ILE A 45 2.81 6.27 15.15
CA ILE A 45 1.92 5.11 15.32
C ILE A 45 2.29 4.38 16.60
N TYR A 46 1.32 4.25 17.49
CA TYR A 46 1.29 3.24 18.52
C TYR A 46 0.38 2.10 18.06
N LEU A 47 0.89 0.86 18.06
CA LEU A 47 0.17 -0.34 17.67
C LEU A 47 0.31 -1.39 18.77
N ASN A 48 -0.83 -1.85 19.27
CA ASN A 48 -0.95 -2.96 20.20
C ASN A 48 -1.85 -4.03 19.60
N ARG A 49 -1.36 -5.27 19.53
CA ARG A 49 -2.12 -6.45 19.14
C ARG A 49 -2.02 -7.49 20.25
N ASP A 50 -3.15 -7.90 20.78
CA ASP A 50 -3.32 -8.90 21.81
C ASP A 50 -3.91 -10.16 21.20
N PHE A 51 -3.17 -11.25 21.28
CA PHE A 51 -3.63 -12.56 20.82
C PHE A 51 -4.34 -13.29 21.97
N ARG A 52 -5.50 -13.89 21.69
CA ARG A 52 -6.38 -14.47 22.71
C ARG A 52 -6.05 -15.92 23.08
N GLU A 53 -5.12 -16.54 22.38
CA GLU A 53 -4.71 -17.92 22.61
C GLU A 53 -3.34 -17.99 23.28
N ASP A 54 -3.18 -18.97 24.19
CA ASP A 54 -1.97 -19.12 25.01
C ASP A 54 -0.77 -19.75 24.27
N THR A 55 -0.79 -19.82 22.93
CA THR A 55 0.28 -20.42 22.14
C THR A 55 1.20 -19.36 21.53
N GLY A 56 2.48 -19.41 21.88
CA GLY A 56 3.52 -18.54 21.30
C GLY A 56 3.47 -17.11 21.87
N GLN A 57 3.84 -16.12 21.04
CA GLN A 57 3.81 -14.71 21.43
C GLN A 57 2.35 -14.25 21.62
N ASN A 58 1.99 -13.85 22.83
CA ASN A 58 0.62 -13.44 23.16
C ASN A 58 0.33 -11.96 22.88
N LYS A 59 1.35 -11.14 22.68
CA LYS A 59 1.20 -9.69 22.49
C LYS A 59 2.26 -9.15 21.51
N ARG A 60 1.84 -8.17 20.69
CA ARG A 60 2.73 -7.28 19.96
C ARG A 60 2.42 -5.84 20.33
N ASP A 61 3.45 -5.07 20.64
CA ASP A 61 3.30 -3.72 21.19
C ASP A 61 4.49 -2.87 20.78
N GLU A 62 4.28 -1.99 19.81
CA GLU A 62 5.32 -1.16 19.24
C GLU A 62 4.82 0.27 19.06
N TRP A 63 5.71 1.23 19.27
CA TRP A 63 5.49 2.64 19.07
C TRP A 63 6.65 3.25 18.29
N GLY A 64 6.33 3.95 17.21
CA GLY A 64 7.33 4.53 16.34
C GLY A 64 6.90 5.85 15.71
N GLN A 65 7.89 6.55 15.17
CA GLN A 65 7.74 7.79 14.44
C GLN A 65 8.32 7.61 13.03
N GLY A 66 7.52 7.87 12.00
CA GLY A 66 7.94 7.90 10.60
C GLY A 66 8.08 9.31 10.06
N PHE A 67 9.03 9.50 9.15
CA PHE A 67 9.22 10.70 8.34
C PHE A 67 9.39 10.27 6.88
N LEU A 68 8.58 10.83 6.00
CA LEU A 68 8.63 10.64 4.56
C LEU A 68 8.82 12.00 3.90
N LEU A 69 9.99 12.24 3.33
CA LEU A 69 10.29 13.39 2.49
C LEU A 69 10.09 12.99 1.02
N ASP A 70 9.09 13.56 0.38
CA ASP A 70 8.78 13.37 -1.03
C ASP A 70 9.15 14.65 -1.79
N ILE A 71 10.15 14.55 -2.66
CA ILE A 71 10.61 15.65 -3.53
C ILE A 71 10.34 15.22 -4.96
N GLN A 72 9.57 16.01 -5.67
CA GLN A 72 9.26 15.84 -7.09
C GLN A 72 9.77 17.06 -7.86
N SER A 73 10.74 16.87 -8.76
CA SER A 73 11.16 17.93 -9.64
C SER A 73 10.08 18.29 -10.67
N GLY A 74 10.14 19.49 -11.25
CA GLY A 74 9.53 19.74 -12.55
C GLY A 74 10.23 18.97 -13.67
N TYR A 75 9.99 19.38 -14.90
CA TYR A 75 10.64 18.84 -16.09
C TYR A 75 11.49 19.91 -16.77
N THR A 76 12.57 19.49 -17.44
CA THR A 76 13.31 20.36 -18.33
C THR A 76 12.45 20.78 -19.52
N GLU A 77 12.72 21.96 -20.08
CA GLU A 77 12.06 22.41 -21.31
C GLU A 77 12.43 21.53 -22.51
N GLY A 78 11.53 21.45 -23.48
CA GLY A 78 11.74 20.76 -24.77
C GLY A 78 10.63 19.78 -25.10
N THR A 79 10.76 19.12 -26.27
CA THR A 79 9.80 18.06 -26.68
C THR A 79 9.80 16.86 -25.73
N ALA A 80 10.95 16.55 -25.13
CA ALA A 80 11.12 15.58 -24.07
C ALA A 80 11.60 16.32 -22.81
N GLY A 81 10.80 16.33 -21.78
CA GLY A 81 11.15 16.87 -20.45
C GLY A 81 11.76 15.78 -19.58
N PHE A 82 12.84 16.08 -18.88
CA PHE A 82 13.51 15.19 -17.93
C PHE A 82 13.31 15.69 -16.51
N GLY A 83 13.15 14.77 -15.56
CA GLY A 83 13.00 15.09 -14.15
C GLY A 83 13.66 14.04 -13.25
N LEU A 84 13.78 14.38 -11.97
CA LEU A 84 14.31 13.50 -10.92
C LEU A 84 13.53 13.69 -9.64
N ASP A 85 12.98 12.61 -9.12
CA ASP A 85 12.27 12.59 -7.84
C ASP A 85 13.11 11.90 -6.77
N ALA A 86 12.87 12.23 -5.51
CA ALA A 86 13.55 11.62 -4.37
C ALA A 86 12.56 11.33 -3.23
N LEU A 87 12.66 10.12 -2.66
CA LEU A 87 11.93 9.68 -1.46
C LEU A 87 12.93 9.46 -0.33
N GLY A 88 12.97 10.37 0.65
CA GLY A 88 13.73 10.18 1.88
C GLY A 88 12.82 9.61 2.97
N MET A 89 13.19 8.48 3.56
CA MET A 89 12.37 7.77 4.55
C MET A 89 13.17 7.48 5.79
N LEU A 90 12.60 7.79 6.97
CA LEU A 90 13.21 7.51 8.27
C LEU A 90 12.13 7.04 9.25
N GLY A 91 12.31 5.86 9.82
CA GLY A 91 11.56 5.33 10.95
C GLY A 91 12.39 5.38 12.21
N VAL A 92 11.81 5.84 13.30
CA VAL A 92 12.45 5.95 14.62
C VAL A 92 11.62 5.17 15.63
N LYS A 93 12.25 4.28 16.36
CA LYS A 93 11.65 3.56 17.48
C LYS A 93 11.45 4.50 18.67
N LEU A 94 10.23 4.57 19.17
CA LEU A 94 9.91 5.25 20.43
C LEU A 94 9.78 4.25 21.57
N ASN A 95 9.16 3.08 21.30
CA ASN A 95 9.10 1.96 22.22
C ASN A 95 8.90 0.63 21.48
N SER A 96 9.58 -0.41 21.94
CA SER A 96 9.32 -1.81 21.56
C SER A 96 9.85 -2.68 22.69
N GLY A 97 8.96 -3.37 23.38
CA GLY A 97 9.36 -4.26 24.48
C GLY A 97 9.93 -5.59 23.99
N GLY A 98 10.83 -6.19 24.78
CA GLY A 98 11.32 -7.54 24.50
C GLY A 98 10.16 -8.55 24.41
N GLY A 99 10.10 -9.34 23.32
CA GLY A 99 9.06 -10.32 23.06
C GLY A 99 7.74 -9.74 22.57
N SER A 100 7.66 -8.43 22.26
CA SER A 100 6.46 -7.77 21.73
C SER A 100 6.61 -7.18 20.33
N THR A 101 7.65 -7.56 19.60
CA THR A 101 7.97 -7.16 18.23
C THR A 101 7.09 -7.86 17.19
N GLY A 102 7.19 -7.44 15.93
CA GLY A 102 6.56 -8.12 14.78
C GLY A 102 5.21 -7.56 14.37
N THR A 103 4.99 -6.26 14.60
CA THR A 103 3.83 -5.54 14.04
C THR A 103 4.07 -5.06 12.60
N ASP A 104 5.27 -5.24 12.05
CA ASP A 104 5.80 -4.60 10.83
C ASP A 104 5.88 -3.06 10.93
N LEU A 105 5.81 -2.53 12.15
CA LEU A 105 6.03 -1.10 12.40
C LEU A 105 7.52 -0.78 12.42
N LEU A 106 8.29 -1.68 13.04
CA LEU A 106 9.74 -1.60 13.20
C LEU A 106 10.39 -2.88 12.66
N PRO A 107 11.61 -2.80 12.10
CA PRO A 107 12.35 -4.00 11.70
C PRO A 107 12.61 -4.93 12.89
N VAL A 108 12.58 -6.23 12.66
CA VAL A 108 12.95 -7.24 13.65
C VAL A 108 14.33 -7.78 13.30
N GLN A 109 15.28 -7.71 14.24
CA GLN A 109 16.62 -8.23 14.11
C GLN A 109 16.70 -9.71 14.50
N ASP A 110 17.81 -10.38 14.17
CA ASP A 110 18.02 -11.82 14.44
C ASP A 110 17.93 -12.18 15.93
N ASP A 111 18.23 -11.22 16.81
CA ASP A 111 18.11 -11.37 18.27
C ASP A 111 16.69 -11.15 18.80
N GLY A 112 15.73 -10.87 17.90
CA GLY A 112 14.34 -10.55 18.22
C GLY A 112 14.10 -9.11 18.70
N GLY A 113 15.15 -8.28 18.74
CA GLY A 113 15.06 -6.86 19.03
C GLY A 113 14.68 -6.01 17.83
N THR A 114 14.63 -4.68 18.02
CA THR A 114 14.39 -3.70 16.98
C THR A 114 15.46 -2.61 17.02
N PRO A 115 15.96 -2.14 15.86
CA PRO A 115 16.93 -1.04 15.82
C PRO A 115 16.27 0.26 16.30
N ASP A 116 17.06 1.23 16.76
CA ASP A 116 16.56 2.52 17.21
C ASP A 116 16.03 3.37 16.06
N GLN A 117 16.58 3.17 14.85
CA GLN A 117 16.14 3.82 13.63
C GLN A 117 16.43 2.95 12.41
N PHE A 118 15.65 3.17 11.38
CA PHE A 118 15.84 2.58 10.05
C PHE A 118 15.41 3.59 8.99
N GLY A 119 15.98 3.51 7.80
CA GLY A 119 15.63 4.48 6.78
C GLY A 119 16.25 4.14 5.43
N ARG A 120 15.80 4.82 4.41
CA ARG A 120 16.21 4.62 3.03
C ARG A 120 16.04 5.88 2.20
N LEU A 121 16.76 5.93 1.09
CA LEU A 121 16.64 6.95 0.06
C LEU A 121 16.30 6.26 -1.25
N GLY A 122 15.17 6.61 -1.84
CA GLY A 122 14.77 6.21 -3.18
C GLY A 122 14.95 7.36 -4.17
N LEU A 123 15.42 7.07 -5.37
CA LEU A 123 15.51 8.02 -6.46
C LEU A 123 14.72 7.51 -7.65
N THR A 124 14.11 8.43 -8.43
CA THR A 124 13.35 8.09 -9.63
C THR A 124 13.66 9.08 -10.74
N ALA A 125 14.34 8.62 -11.78
CA ALA A 125 14.48 9.36 -13.01
C ALA A 125 13.16 9.31 -13.79
N LYS A 126 12.77 10.43 -14.40
CA LYS A 126 11.55 10.51 -15.19
C LYS A 126 11.75 11.25 -16.49
N VAL A 127 11.07 10.79 -17.53
CA VAL A 127 11.01 11.48 -18.83
C VAL A 127 9.57 11.56 -19.28
N LYS A 128 9.17 12.73 -19.77
CA LYS A 128 7.83 13.01 -20.26
C LYS A 128 7.88 13.55 -21.69
N VAL A 129 7.03 12.97 -22.54
CA VAL A 129 6.76 13.46 -23.89
C VAL A 129 5.24 13.55 -24.03
N SER A 130 4.73 14.75 -24.30
CA SER A 130 3.27 15.00 -24.31
C SER A 130 2.60 14.54 -23.00
N ASN A 131 1.61 13.65 -23.05
CA ASN A 131 0.93 13.05 -21.90
C ASN A 131 1.44 11.63 -21.58
N THR A 132 2.64 11.28 -22.06
CA THR A 132 3.29 10.00 -21.78
C THR A 132 4.51 10.22 -20.91
N GLU A 133 4.57 9.54 -19.77
CA GLU A 133 5.65 9.59 -18.79
C GLU A 133 6.24 8.21 -18.55
N LEU A 134 7.56 8.10 -18.63
CA LEU A 134 8.32 6.95 -18.16
C LEU A 134 9.07 7.32 -16.88
N ARG A 135 8.95 6.51 -15.85
CA ARG A 135 9.65 6.65 -14.56
C ARG A 135 10.46 5.39 -14.30
N TYR A 136 11.71 5.54 -13.88
CA TYR A 136 12.59 4.44 -13.51
C TYR A 136 13.26 4.73 -12.17
N GLY A 137 13.08 3.84 -11.21
CA GLY A 137 13.59 3.96 -9.85
C GLY A 137 12.59 3.47 -8.81
N SER A 138 12.41 4.24 -7.73
CA SER A 138 11.54 3.90 -6.59
C SER A 138 10.11 4.35 -6.81
N HIS A 139 9.14 3.46 -6.60
CA HIS A 139 7.72 3.68 -6.79
C HIS A 139 6.91 3.27 -5.57
N ILE A 140 5.80 3.97 -5.33
CA ILE A 140 4.72 3.54 -4.41
C ILE A 140 3.48 3.32 -5.30
N PRO A 141 3.37 2.16 -5.97
CA PRO A 141 2.28 1.91 -6.92
C PRO A 141 0.94 1.77 -6.22
N GLU A 142 -0.13 2.27 -6.85
CA GLU A 142 -1.53 2.10 -6.45
C GLU A 142 -2.35 1.46 -7.59
N LEU A 143 -1.87 0.33 -8.11
CA LEU A 143 -2.49 -0.37 -9.22
C LEU A 143 -3.24 -1.62 -8.73
N PRO A 144 -4.32 -2.06 -9.41
CA PRO A 144 -5.10 -3.21 -8.97
C PRO A 144 -4.32 -4.51 -8.81
N VAL A 145 -3.23 -4.68 -9.54
CA VAL A 145 -2.38 -5.89 -9.54
C VAL A 145 -1.13 -5.73 -8.66
N VAL A 146 -0.81 -4.50 -8.25
CA VAL A 146 0.24 -4.20 -7.28
C VAL A 146 -0.07 -2.88 -6.57
N LYS A 147 -0.44 -2.96 -5.31
CA LYS A 147 -0.70 -1.78 -4.49
C LYS A 147 0.20 -1.82 -3.26
N ALA A 148 1.12 -0.86 -3.21
CA ALA A 148 1.99 -0.68 -2.07
C ALA A 148 1.18 -0.40 -0.79
N SER A 149 1.56 -1.02 0.31
CA SER A 149 0.93 -0.74 1.60
C SER A 149 1.57 0.47 2.27
N ASP A 150 0.73 1.39 2.76
CA ASP A 150 1.09 2.57 3.56
C ASP A 150 0.64 2.48 5.02
N SER A 151 0.29 1.28 5.47
CA SER A 151 -0.40 1.03 6.75
C SER A 151 0.52 1.04 7.98
N ARG A 152 1.78 1.48 7.85
CA ARG A 152 2.81 1.54 8.89
C ARG A 152 3.51 2.91 8.92
N LEU A 153 4.68 3.02 9.57
CA LEU A 153 5.46 4.26 9.66
C LEU A 153 5.93 4.75 8.29
N LEU A 154 6.39 3.82 7.45
CA LEU A 154 6.87 4.05 6.11
C LEU A 154 6.07 3.20 5.12
N PRO A 155 5.85 3.66 3.89
CA PRO A 155 5.19 2.86 2.87
C PRO A 155 6.11 1.75 2.37
N GLN A 156 5.52 0.69 1.82
CA GLN A 156 6.22 -0.26 0.97
C GLN A 156 6.65 0.44 -0.32
N VAL A 157 7.83 0.14 -0.84
CA VAL A 157 8.36 0.73 -2.06
C VAL A 157 8.78 -0.36 -3.02
N PHE A 158 8.48 -0.18 -4.29
CA PHE A 158 8.93 -1.05 -5.38
C PHE A 158 9.97 -0.32 -6.23
N GLU A 159 10.91 -1.06 -6.80
CA GLU A 159 11.92 -0.53 -7.70
C GLU A 159 11.74 -1.12 -9.09
N GLY A 160 11.87 -0.29 -10.13
CA GLY A 160 11.69 -0.72 -11.52
C GLY A 160 11.34 0.41 -12.46
N GLY A 161 10.69 0.09 -13.58
CA GLY A 161 10.27 1.04 -14.60
C GLY A 161 8.77 0.99 -14.84
N LEU A 162 8.10 2.14 -14.80
CA LEU A 162 6.68 2.31 -15.10
C LEU A 162 6.46 3.39 -16.14
N LEU A 163 5.67 3.08 -17.15
CA LEU A 163 5.21 4.02 -18.18
C LEU A 163 3.71 4.26 -17.97
N THR A 164 3.31 5.54 -17.97
CA THR A 164 1.90 5.94 -17.95
C THR A 164 1.64 6.86 -19.15
N SER A 165 0.56 6.63 -19.87
CA SER A 165 0.17 7.42 -21.04
C SER A 165 -1.32 7.76 -21.01
N SER A 166 -1.64 9.04 -21.19
CA SER A 166 -3.00 9.58 -21.26
C SER A 166 -3.17 10.41 -22.54
N GLU A 167 -2.66 9.92 -23.68
CA GLU A 167 -2.75 10.59 -24.98
C GLU A 167 -4.17 10.59 -25.57
N LEU A 168 -4.97 9.60 -25.19
CA LEU A 168 -6.35 9.48 -25.63
C LEU A 168 -7.30 9.93 -24.53
N GLU A 169 -8.29 10.75 -24.89
CA GLU A 169 -9.27 11.28 -23.95
C GLU A 169 -10.03 10.13 -23.23
N GLY A 170 -10.08 10.21 -21.92
CA GLY A 170 -10.74 9.22 -21.06
C GLY A 170 -9.99 7.91 -20.92
N LEU A 171 -8.84 7.70 -21.58
CA LEU A 171 -8.05 6.48 -21.51
C LEU A 171 -6.70 6.74 -20.87
N THR A 172 -6.38 5.99 -19.82
CA THR A 172 -5.03 5.94 -19.25
C THR A 172 -4.47 4.52 -19.41
N PHE A 173 -3.32 4.41 -20.04
CA PHE A 173 -2.52 3.19 -20.11
C PHE A 173 -1.43 3.25 -19.05
N THR A 174 -1.18 2.12 -18.38
CA THR A 174 -0.01 1.93 -17.49
C THR A 174 0.65 0.61 -17.84
N GLY A 175 1.97 0.57 -17.89
CA GLY A 175 2.71 -0.67 -18.11
C GLY A 175 4.14 -0.56 -17.62
N GLY A 176 4.77 -1.69 -17.32
CA GLY A 176 6.14 -1.71 -16.86
C GLY A 176 6.56 -2.98 -16.15
N ARG A 177 7.71 -2.88 -15.51
CA ARG A 177 8.34 -3.96 -14.74
C ARG A 177 8.81 -3.43 -13.40
N LEU A 178 8.54 -4.19 -12.34
CA LEU A 178 9.05 -3.97 -11.00
C LEU A 178 9.95 -5.15 -10.62
N ASP A 179 11.20 -4.85 -10.25
CA ASP A 179 12.24 -5.86 -10.08
C ASP A 179 12.51 -6.17 -8.61
N LYS A 180 12.25 -5.21 -7.71
CA LYS A 180 12.55 -5.33 -6.28
C LYS A 180 11.45 -4.71 -5.44
N VAL A 181 11.41 -5.12 -4.17
CA VAL A 181 10.56 -4.53 -3.14
C VAL A 181 11.40 -4.16 -1.91
N ILE A 182 11.04 -3.05 -1.27
CA ILE A 182 11.52 -2.66 0.04
C ILE A 182 10.31 -2.63 0.95
N ASP A 183 10.24 -3.55 1.88
CA ASP A 183 9.08 -3.66 2.75
C ASP A 183 9.00 -2.51 3.77
N ARG A 184 7.84 -2.31 4.38
CA ARG A 184 7.50 -1.20 5.29
C ARG A 184 8.47 -1.08 6.46
N ALA A 185 8.91 -2.19 7.01
CA ALA A 185 9.84 -2.28 8.13
C ALA A 185 11.21 -2.83 7.69
N SER A 186 11.70 -2.42 6.52
CA SER A 186 13.00 -2.85 5.99
C SER A 186 13.78 -1.68 5.41
N THR A 187 15.10 -1.81 5.36
CA THR A 187 16.02 -0.94 4.62
C THR A 187 16.54 -1.61 3.35
N ASN A 188 16.31 -2.92 3.21
CA ASN A 188 16.86 -3.74 2.15
C ASN A 188 15.95 -3.74 0.92
N SER A 189 16.56 -3.71 -0.25
CA SER A 189 15.92 -4.01 -1.52
C SER A 189 16.00 -5.52 -1.75
N GLU A 190 14.85 -6.17 -1.82
CA GLU A 190 14.73 -7.63 -1.84
C GLU A 190 13.96 -8.09 -3.09
N GLU A 191 13.96 -9.40 -3.36
CA GLU A 191 13.11 -10.01 -4.37
C GLU A 191 11.63 -9.88 -3.98
N LEU A 192 10.74 -10.02 -4.98
CA LEU A 192 9.30 -9.99 -4.75
C LEU A 192 8.87 -11.30 -4.10
N ILE A 193 8.27 -11.25 -2.91
CA ILE A 193 7.88 -12.44 -2.13
C ILE A 193 6.38 -12.69 -2.31
N LEU A 194 5.99 -13.95 -2.56
CA LEU A 194 4.60 -14.37 -2.56
C LEU A 194 4.04 -14.40 -1.12
N ASN A 195 2.86 -13.82 -0.90
CA ASN A 195 2.21 -13.84 0.41
C ASN A 195 1.76 -15.26 0.80
N GLY A 196 2.28 -15.74 1.95
CA GLY A 196 2.00 -17.06 2.51
C GLY A 196 1.02 -17.07 3.70
N LYS A 197 0.18 -16.03 3.87
CA LYS A 197 -0.77 -15.94 4.97
C LYS A 197 -1.68 -17.16 5.02
N ASN A 198 -1.98 -17.62 6.25
CA ASN A 198 -2.78 -18.82 6.52
C ASN A 198 -2.24 -20.10 5.84
N LYS A 199 -0.95 -20.11 5.47
CA LYS A 199 -0.29 -21.21 4.74
C LYS A 199 -0.94 -21.53 3.39
N ARG A 200 -1.58 -20.54 2.75
CA ARG A 200 -2.16 -20.68 1.40
C ARG A 200 -1.11 -21.08 0.37
N PHE A 201 0.10 -20.57 0.55
CA PHE A 201 1.28 -20.93 -0.22
C PHE A 201 2.46 -21.19 0.70
N ALA A 202 3.49 -21.86 0.23
CA ALA A 202 4.73 -22.06 0.97
C ALA A 202 5.39 -20.69 1.26
N ALA A 203 6.00 -20.56 2.43
CA ALA A 203 6.70 -19.34 2.79
C ALA A 203 8.02 -19.19 2.04
N GLY A 204 8.42 -17.95 1.74
CA GLY A 204 9.71 -17.63 1.14
C GLY A 204 9.83 -17.92 -0.36
N ILE A 205 8.72 -18.07 -1.06
CA ILE A 205 8.70 -18.16 -2.54
C ILE A 205 8.95 -16.75 -3.08
N THR A 206 9.98 -16.58 -3.89
CA THR A 206 10.40 -15.30 -4.48
C THR A 206 10.32 -15.31 -5.99
N ALA A 207 10.18 -14.12 -6.56
CA ALA A 207 10.22 -13.85 -7.99
C ALA A 207 11.23 -12.75 -8.30
N ASP A 208 11.86 -12.83 -9.46
CA ASP A 208 12.83 -11.84 -9.92
C ASP A 208 12.15 -10.52 -10.31
N HIS A 209 10.93 -10.57 -10.87
CA HIS A 209 10.21 -9.39 -11.31
C HIS A 209 8.69 -9.61 -11.42
N LEU A 210 7.96 -8.48 -11.50
CA LEU A 210 6.56 -8.39 -11.87
C LEU A 210 6.45 -7.58 -13.17
N ASP A 211 6.01 -8.20 -14.25
CA ASP A 211 5.57 -7.51 -15.46
C ASP A 211 4.09 -7.13 -15.34
N LEU A 212 3.74 -5.91 -15.71
CA LEU A 212 2.36 -5.44 -15.64
C LEU A 212 1.98 -4.54 -16.81
N MET A 213 0.70 -4.57 -17.15
CA MET A 213 0.07 -3.59 -18.03
C MET A 213 -1.41 -3.42 -17.67
N GLY A 214 -1.96 -2.24 -17.92
CA GLY A 214 -3.35 -1.96 -17.62
C GLY A 214 -3.91 -0.76 -18.36
N LEU A 215 -5.23 -0.69 -18.32
CA LEU A 215 -6.04 0.35 -18.92
C LEU A 215 -7.14 0.78 -17.95
N ASP A 216 -7.25 2.09 -17.73
CA ASP A 216 -8.42 2.72 -17.11
C ASP A 216 -9.15 3.52 -18.19
N TYR A 217 -10.44 3.24 -18.40
CA TYR A 217 -11.26 3.95 -19.40
C TYR A 217 -12.52 4.54 -18.78
N GLN A 218 -12.66 5.85 -18.91
CA GLN A 218 -13.84 6.58 -18.47
C GLN A 218 -14.92 6.57 -19.57
N PHE A 219 -15.87 5.63 -19.49
CA PHE A 219 -16.97 5.52 -20.45
C PHE A 219 -17.94 6.72 -20.42
N ALA A 220 -18.15 7.25 -19.21
CA ALA A 220 -18.99 8.40 -18.93
C ALA A 220 -18.63 9.00 -17.58
N LYS A 221 -19.16 10.19 -17.26
CA LYS A 221 -19.01 10.79 -15.93
C LYS A 221 -19.52 9.84 -14.85
N GLY A 222 -18.63 9.44 -13.96
CA GLY A 222 -18.93 8.51 -12.86
C GLY A 222 -19.09 7.04 -13.31
N LEU A 223 -18.53 6.66 -14.48
CA LEU A 223 -18.47 5.26 -14.92
C LEU A 223 -17.09 4.98 -15.52
N THR A 224 -16.27 4.18 -14.84
CA THR A 224 -14.92 3.82 -15.27
C THR A 224 -14.76 2.30 -15.30
N GLY A 225 -14.28 1.78 -16.40
CA GLY A 225 -13.85 0.38 -16.53
C GLY A 225 -12.33 0.30 -16.41
N ARG A 226 -11.85 -0.80 -15.85
CA ARG A 226 -10.44 -1.06 -15.60
C ARG A 226 -10.10 -2.47 -16.05
N TYR A 227 -8.96 -2.62 -16.71
CA TYR A 227 -8.37 -3.92 -16.99
C TYR A 227 -6.89 -3.86 -16.68
N TYR A 228 -6.39 -4.85 -15.94
CA TYR A 228 -4.96 -5.01 -15.69
C TYR A 228 -4.55 -6.45 -15.86
N PHE A 229 -3.33 -6.64 -16.32
CA PHE A 229 -2.63 -7.91 -16.38
C PHE A 229 -1.33 -7.79 -15.61
N ALA A 230 -0.97 -8.83 -14.87
CA ALA A 230 0.33 -8.96 -14.22
C ALA A 230 0.85 -10.40 -14.35
N ASP A 231 2.16 -10.54 -14.49
CA ASP A 231 2.88 -11.83 -14.47
C ASP A 231 4.00 -11.70 -13.43
N LEU A 232 3.83 -12.36 -12.28
CA LEU A 232 4.87 -12.50 -11.26
C LEU A 232 5.73 -13.70 -11.68
N ASP A 233 6.97 -13.41 -12.05
CA ASP A 233 7.89 -14.33 -12.74
C ASP A 233 7.96 -15.71 -12.09
N ASP A 234 7.71 -16.75 -12.91
CA ASP A 234 7.70 -18.16 -12.52
C ASP A 234 6.74 -18.53 -11.35
N ILE A 235 5.79 -17.65 -11.00
CA ILE A 235 4.85 -17.89 -9.90
C ILE A 235 3.41 -17.83 -10.41
N TYR A 236 2.90 -16.65 -10.82
CA TYR A 236 1.52 -16.51 -11.29
C TYR A 236 1.35 -15.42 -12.34
N ARG A 237 0.32 -15.60 -13.17
CA ARG A 237 -0.29 -14.54 -13.98
C ARG A 237 -1.69 -14.22 -13.46
N GLN A 238 -2.04 -12.93 -13.51
CA GLN A 238 -3.30 -12.43 -13.00
C GLN A 238 -3.94 -11.45 -13.98
N HIS A 239 -5.24 -11.63 -14.22
CA HIS A 239 -6.09 -10.68 -14.93
C HIS A 239 -7.02 -10.02 -13.93
N PHE A 240 -7.09 -8.71 -13.95
CA PHE A 240 -8.01 -7.90 -13.17
C PHE A 240 -8.99 -7.19 -14.10
N PHE A 241 -10.27 -7.27 -13.76
CA PHE A 241 -11.36 -6.51 -14.38
C PHE A 241 -12.07 -5.72 -13.31
N GLY A 242 -12.24 -4.41 -13.50
CA GLY A 242 -12.91 -3.52 -12.55
C GLY A 242 -13.97 -2.65 -13.22
N LEU A 243 -15.04 -2.38 -12.50
CA LEU A 243 -16.05 -1.41 -12.87
C LEU A 243 -16.36 -0.52 -11.67
N LEU A 244 -16.09 0.77 -11.82
CA LEU A 244 -16.42 1.79 -10.84
C LEU A 244 -17.60 2.62 -11.38
N ALA A 245 -18.67 2.69 -10.60
CA ALA A 245 -19.84 3.50 -10.93
C ALA A 245 -20.19 4.42 -9.76
N SER A 246 -20.59 5.66 -10.05
CA SER A 246 -21.08 6.61 -9.04
C SER A 246 -22.11 7.53 -9.68
N GLN A 247 -23.35 7.46 -9.20
CA GLN A 247 -24.48 8.20 -9.76
C GLN A 247 -25.33 8.82 -8.66
N PRO A 248 -25.88 10.02 -8.87
CA PRO A 248 -26.90 10.58 -8.00
C PRO A 248 -28.11 9.64 -7.93
N LEU A 249 -28.63 9.40 -6.73
CA LEU A 249 -29.84 8.63 -6.48
C LEU A 249 -30.67 9.33 -5.39
N GLY A 250 -31.80 9.93 -5.77
CA GLY A 250 -32.57 10.78 -4.88
C GLY A 250 -31.74 11.95 -4.37
N SER A 251 -31.69 12.16 -3.05
CA SER A 251 -30.89 13.20 -2.39
C SER A 251 -29.46 12.74 -2.04
N GLY A 252 -29.10 11.51 -2.40
CA GLY A 252 -27.80 10.92 -2.12
C GLY A 252 -27.05 10.53 -3.39
N THR A 253 -25.98 9.75 -3.19
CA THR A 253 -25.14 9.19 -4.23
C THR A 253 -25.01 7.68 -4.01
N LEU A 254 -25.33 6.91 -5.04
CA LEU A 254 -25.07 5.47 -5.09
C LEU A 254 -23.75 5.23 -5.81
N SER A 255 -22.85 4.49 -5.18
CA SER A 255 -21.57 4.08 -5.77
C SER A 255 -21.43 2.56 -5.73
N ALA A 256 -20.86 1.99 -6.79
CA ALA A 256 -20.55 0.57 -6.90
C ALA A 256 -19.08 0.40 -7.33
N ASP A 257 -18.40 -0.56 -6.70
CA ASP A 257 -17.06 -1.01 -7.06
C ASP A 257 -17.15 -2.53 -7.23
N VAL A 258 -16.99 -2.99 -8.47
CA VAL A 258 -17.07 -4.42 -8.83
C VAL A 258 -15.74 -4.84 -9.41
N ARG A 259 -15.18 -5.93 -8.89
CA ARG A 259 -13.86 -6.43 -9.26
C ARG A 259 -13.93 -7.93 -9.52
N MET A 260 -13.19 -8.40 -10.54
CA MET A 260 -12.94 -9.80 -10.81
C MET A 260 -11.46 -9.99 -11.08
N MET A 261 -10.83 -10.88 -10.33
CA MET A 261 -9.46 -11.30 -10.54
C MET A 261 -9.44 -12.78 -10.93
N LEU A 262 -8.61 -13.10 -11.93
CA LEU A 262 -8.38 -14.47 -12.40
C LEU A 262 -6.89 -14.74 -12.30
N SER A 263 -6.50 -15.62 -11.37
CA SER A 263 -5.09 -15.95 -11.12
C SER A 263 -4.82 -17.41 -11.49
N LYS A 264 -3.71 -17.63 -12.17
CA LYS A 264 -3.19 -18.99 -12.52
C LYS A 264 -1.69 -19.02 -12.35
N ASP A 265 -1.15 -20.19 -12.08
CA ASP A 265 0.29 -20.41 -12.09
C ASP A 265 0.91 -20.04 -13.45
N SER A 266 2.18 -19.64 -13.43
CA SER A 266 2.94 -19.17 -14.59
C SER A 266 4.36 -19.69 -14.55
N GLY A 267 4.98 -19.84 -15.72
CA GLY A 267 6.38 -20.24 -15.89
C GLY A 267 6.71 -21.56 -15.21
N ALA A 268 7.72 -21.57 -14.36
CA ALA A 268 8.16 -22.77 -13.64
C ALA A 268 7.21 -23.18 -12.50
N SER A 269 6.19 -22.35 -12.18
CA SER A 269 5.20 -22.62 -11.13
C SER A 269 5.85 -22.90 -9.77
N ASN A 270 6.81 -22.06 -9.37
CA ASN A 270 7.62 -22.23 -8.15
C ASN A 270 6.78 -22.31 -6.86
N ALA A 271 5.58 -21.76 -6.85
CA ALA A 271 4.61 -21.87 -5.76
C ALA A 271 3.68 -23.10 -5.87
N GLY A 272 3.87 -23.94 -6.88
CA GLY A 272 2.95 -25.01 -7.24
C GLY A 272 1.74 -24.46 -8.00
N LYS A 273 0.64 -25.22 -7.97
CA LYS A 273 -0.59 -24.81 -8.63
C LYS A 273 -1.16 -23.55 -8.03
N ILE A 274 -1.55 -22.60 -8.86
CA ILE A 274 -2.36 -21.44 -8.53
C ILE A 274 -3.58 -21.44 -9.46
N ASP A 275 -4.77 -21.51 -8.91
CA ASP A 275 -6.05 -21.39 -9.62
C ASP A 275 -7.06 -20.72 -8.70
N ASN A 276 -7.26 -19.41 -8.90
CA ASN A 276 -8.18 -18.63 -8.08
C ASN A 276 -8.97 -17.65 -8.95
N ARG A 277 -10.24 -17.51 -8.62
CA ARG A 277 -11.15 -16.49 -9.15
C ARG A 277 -11.71 -15.72 -7.98
N ALA A 278 -11.27 -14.47 -7.81
CA ALA A 278 -11.76 -13.59 -6.76
C ALA A 278 -12.78 -12.62 -7.32
N PHE A 279 -14.06 -12.84 -7.02
CA PHE A 279 -15.12 -11.87 -7.30
C PHE A 279 -15.34 -10.97 -6.09
N ASN A 280 -15.40 -9.66 -6.32
CA ASN A 280 -15.60 -8.66 -5.27
C ASN A 280 -16.64 -7.62 -5.71
N ALA A 281 -17.49 -7.21 -4.80
CA ALA A 281 -18.42 -6.11 -5.02
C ALA A 281 -18.62 -5.29 -3.74
N MET A 282 -18.62 -3.96 -3.86
CA MET A 282 -18.98 -3.03 -2.80
C MET A 282 -20.01 -2.04 -3.32
N LEU A 283 -21.18 -2.01 -2.71
CA LEU A 283 -22.22 -1.04 -2.96
C LEU A 283 -22.29 -0.05 -1.80
N THR A 284 -22.26 1.24 -2.08
CA THR A 284 -22.28 2.29 -1.06
C THR A 284 -23.33 3.34 -1.40
N TYR A 285 -24.19 3.68 -0.43
CA TYR A 285 -25.10 4.81 -0.55
C TYR A 285 -24.74 5.90 0.47
N GLY A 286 -24.46 7.10 -0.02
CA GLY A 286 -24.09 8.27 0.75
C GLY A 286 -25.16 9.35 0.74
N ILE A 287 -25.57 9.83 1.92
CA ILE A 287 -26.55 10.92 2.09
C ILE A 287 -26.30 11.67 3.38
N ASN A 288 -26.25 13.01 3.32
CA ASN A 288 -26.18 13.91 4.50
C ASN A 288 -25.06 13.52 5.51
N GLY A 289 -23.87 13.13 5.02
CA GLY A 289 -22.75 12.70 5.86
C GLY A 289 -22.78 11.23 6.25
N HIS A 290 -23.88 10.53 6.12
CA HIS A 290 -23.99 9.08 6.30
C HIS A 290 -23.55 8.35 5.03
N LYS A 291 -22.81 7.23 5.18
CA LYS A 291 -22.54 6.27 4.12
C LYS A 291 -22.83 4.87 4.64
N LEU A 292 -23.67 4.13 3.93
CA LEU A 292 -23.96 2.73 4.18
C LEU A 292 -23.34 1.90 3.07
N GLY A 293 -22.53 0.91 3.41
CA GLY A 293 -21.83 0.03 2.49
C GLY A 293 -22.21 -1.43 2.72
N LEU A 294 -22.40 -2.17 1.62
CA LEU A 294 -22.54 -3.63 1.60
C LEU A 294 -21.48 -4.20 0.67
N GLY A 295 -20.62 -5.06 1.21
CA GLY A 295 -19.54 -5.73 0.49
C GLY A 295 -19.78 -7.23 0.38
N PHE A 296 -19.35 -7.81 -0.73
CA PHE A 296 -19.32 -9.25 -0.97
C PHE A 296 -17.99 -9.61 -1.65
N GLN A 297 -17.41 -10.74 -1.24
CA GLN A 297 -16.18 -11.29 -1.81
C GLN A 297 -16.30 -12.81 -1.83
N ASP A 298 -15.96 -13.42 -2.96
CA ASP A 298 -15.99 -14.86 -3.20
C ASP A 298 -14.67 -15.30 -3.81
N MET A 299 -14.04 -16.28 -3.19
CA MET A 299 -12.81 -16.93 -3.63
C MET A 299 -13.14 -18.32 -4.14
N SER A 300 -13.14 -18.51 -5.45
CA SER A 300 -13.41 -19.81 -6.06
C SER A 300 -12.20 -20.33 -6.83
N GLY A 301 -12.05 -21.64 -6.93
CA GLY A 301 -10.90 -22.32 -7.53
C GLY A 301 -10.14 -23.12 -6.48
N ASP A 302 -9.02 -23.73 -6.88
CA ASP A 302 -8.33 -24.72 -6.06
C ASP A 302 -7.39 -24.07 -5.00
N THR A 303 -7.15 -22.76 -5.08
CA THR A 303 -6.23 -22.07 -4.17
C THR A 303 -6.83 -20.76 -3.65
N GLY A 304 -6.28 -20.23 -2.54
CA GLY A 304 -6.53 -18.87 -2.12
C GLY A 304 -5.93 -17.83 -3.08
N TYR A 305 -6.22 -16.57 -2.83
CA TYR A 305 -5.77 -15.47 -3.67
C TYR A 305 -4.27 -15.21 -3.51
N ALA A 306 -3.55 -15.14 -4.65
CA ALA A 306 -2.12 -14.89 -4.72
C ALA A 306 -1.83 -13.39 -4.91
N TYR A 307 -0.90 -12.85 -4.12
CA TYR A 307 -0.43 -11.47 -4.22
C TYR A 307 0.95 -11.32 -3.56
N ILE A 308 1.64 -10.21 -3.81
CA ILE A 308 2.98 -9.92 -3.25
C ILE A 308 2.84 -9.62 -1.76
N ASP A 309 3.72 -10.22 -0.96
CA ASP A 309 3.73 -10.04 0.50
C ASP A 309 3.93 -8.57 0.90
N GLY A 310 3.33 -8.19 2.03
CA GLY A 310 3.37 -6.81 2.52
C GLY A 310 2.49 -5.83 1.72
N SER A 311 2.02 -6.17 0.51
CA SER A 311 1.17 -5.29 -0.31
C SER A 311 -0.33 -5.41 0.04
N ASP A 312 -1.12 -4.45 -0.43
CA ASP A 312 -2.58 -4.48 -0.37
C ASP A 312 -3.09 -5.36 -1.53
N PRO A 313 -3.82 -6.46 -1.27
CA PRO A 313 -4.29 -7.37 -2.32
C PRO A 313 -5.41 -6.80 -3.21
N PHE A 314 -5.78 -5.55 -3.01
CA PHE A 314 -6.86 -4.87 -3.76
C PHE A 314 -8.22 -5.58 -3.67
N LEU A 315 -8.52 -6.19 -2.52
CA LEU A 315 -9.78 -6.87 -2.21
C LEU A 315 -10.72 -5.96 -1.40
N VAL A 316 -12.05 -6.06 -1.61
CA VAL A 316 -13.01 -5.20 -0.89
C VAL A 316 -13.11 -5.54 0.59
N ASN A 317 -12.83 -6.80 0.97
CA ASN A 317 -12.83 -7.27 2.35
C ASN A 317 -11.41 -7.38 2.94
N PHE A 318 -10.39 -6.80 2.28
CA PHE A 318 -9.10 -6.54 2.92
C PHE A 318 -9.26 -5.43 3.96
N VAL A 319 -9.00 -5.75 5.22
CA VAL A 319 -9.35 -4.88 6.34
C VAL A 319 -8.15 -4.68 7.29
N GLN A 320 -8.35 -4.42 8.59
CA GLN A 320 -7.22 -4.03 9.44
C GLN A 320 -6.28 -5.20 9.76
N ILE A 321 -6.83 -6.41 9.97
CA ILE A 321 -6.09 -7.62 10.34
C ILE A 321 -6.13 -8.65 9.21
N ASN A 322 -7.30 -8.86 8.59
CA ASN A 322 -7.53 -9.98 7.69
C ASN A 322 -7.83 -9.57 6.23
N ASP A 323 -7.71 -10.53 5.32
CA ASP A 323 -7.93 -10.36 3.88
C ASP A 323 -9.09 -11.20 3.33
N PHE A 324 -9.59 -12.18 4.11
CA PHE A 324 -10.67 -13.08 3.72
C PHE A 324 -10.43 -13.70 2.33
N ALA A 325 -9.22 -14.21 2.12
CA ALA A 325 -8.73 -14.60 0.80
C ALA A 325 -8.29 -16.06 0.71
N ASN A 326 -8.79 -16.94 1.59
CA ASN A 326 -8.52 -18.37 1.54
C ASN A 326 -9.30 -19.03 0.39
N ALA A 327 -8.90 -20.24 -0.02
CA ALA A 327 -9.63 -20.98 -1.05
C ALA A 327 -11.08 -21.22 -0.62
N ASP A 328 -12.01 -21.14 -1.56
CA ASP A 328 -13.47 -21.31 -1.40
C ASP A 328 -14.16 -20.37 -0.38
N GLU A 329 -13.41 -19.42 0.17
CA GLU A 329 -13.95 -18.50 1.17
C GLU A 329 -14.92 -17.49 0.56
N ARG A 330 -16.10 -17.37 1.18
CA ARG A 330 -17.11 -16.33 0.91
C ARG A 330 -17.20 -15.40 2.06
N SER A 331 -17.11 -14.10 1.81
CA SER A 331 -17.26 -13.12 2.86
C SER A 331 -18.17 -11.98 2.45
N TRP A 332 -18.90 -11.45 3.43
CA TRP A 332 -19.72 -10.26 3.27
C TRP A 332 -19.31 -9.20 4.29
N GLN A 333 -19.56 -7.95 3.95
CA GLN A 333 -19.24 -6.80 4.77
C GLN A 333 -20.48 -5.90 4.90
N ALA A 334 -20.74 -5.44 6.12
CA ALA A 334 -21.60 -4.29 6.39
C ALA A 334 -20.73 -3.15 6.93
N ARG A 335 -20.86 -1.96 6.34
CA ARG A 335 -20.07 -0.78 6.69
C ARG A 335 -20.95 0.44 6.89
N TYR A 336 -20.59 1.25 7.88
CA TYR A 336 -21.19 2.55 8.13
C TYR A 336 -20.10 3.58 8.38
N ASP A 337 -20.21 4.73 7.69
CA ASP A 337 -19.37 5.89 7.91
C ASP A 337 -20.24 7.11 8.20
N PHE A 338 -19.76 8.02 9.04
CA PHE A 338 -20.42 9.29 9.36
C PHE A 338 -19.43 10.46 9.40
N ASP A 339 -19.78 11.52 8.67
CA ASP A 339 -19.07 12.81 8.67
C ASP A 339 -19.80 13.78 9.61
N PHE A 340 -19.22 14.04 10.78
CA PHE A 340 -19.77 14.95 11.79
C PHE A 340 -19.75 16.41 11.37
N GLY A 341 -19.04 16.77 10.32
CA GLY A 341 -19.10 18.10 9.72
C GLY A 341 -20.50 18.50 9.33
N LYS A 342 -21.36 17.54 8.99
CA LYS A 342 -22.78 17.76 8.65
C LYS A 342 -23.66 18.16 9.85
N ILE A 343 -23.18 17.95 11.05
CA ILE A 343 -23.87 18.36 12.31
C ILE A 343 -23.07 19.34 13.14
N GLY A 344 -22.09 20.06 12.52
CA GLY A 344 -21.37 21.17 13.13
C GLY A 344 -20.05 20.82 13.80
N VAL A 345 -19.52 19.60 13.59
CA VAL A 345 -18.19 19.19 14.08
C VAL A 345 -17.27 18.85 12.90
N PRO A 346 -16.78 19.87 12.15
CA PRO A 346 -15.94 19.63 10.99
C PRO A 346 -14.62 18.95 11.37
N GLY A 347 -14.17 18.04 10.50
CA GLY A 347 -12.94 17.27 10.70
C GLY A 347 -13.10 16.00 11.51
N LEU A 348 -14.21 15.80 12.23
CA LEU A 348 -14.51 14.56 12.92
C LEU A 348 -15.23 13.58 12.00
N SER A 349 -14.74 12.34 11.93
CA SER A 349 -15.37 11.25 11.20
C SER A 349 -15.35 9.95 12.01
N PHE A 350 -16.33 9.12 11.76
CA PHE A 350 -16.48 7.79 12.35
C PHE A 350 -16.66 6.75 11.25
N MET A 351 -16.11 5.56 11.44
CA MET A 351 -16.36 4.40 10.61
C MET A 351 -16.47 3.16 11.49
N THR A 352 -17.40 2.29 11.15
CA THR A 352 -17.43 0.92 11.64
C THR A 352 -17.77 -0.04 10.51
N ARG A 353 -17.20 -1.24 10.57
CA ARG A 353 -17.52 -2.32 9.64
C ARG A 353 -17.46 -3.66 10.35
N TYR A 354 -18.25 -4.58 9.86
CA TYR A 354 -18.26 -5.97 10.27
C TYR A 354 -18.17 -6.84 9.02
N ILE A 355 -17.21 -7.77 9.04
CA ILE A 355 -16.98 -8.72 7.96
C ILE A 355 -17.12 -10.12 8.54
N LYS A 356 -17.76 -11.01 7.80
CA LYS A 356 -17.84 -12.43 8.13
C LYS A 356 -17.54 -13.28 6.90
N GLY A 357 -16.55 -14.16 7.04
CA GLY A 357 -16.17 -15.21 6.11
C GLY A 357 -16.72 -16.57 6.53
N SER A 358 -16.97 -17.43 5.55
CA SER A 358 -17.38 -18.82 5.70
C SER A 358 -16.76 -19.66 4.60
N ASP A 359 -16.77 -20.96 4.79
CA ASP A 359 -16.32 -21.97 3.82
C ASP A 359 -14.82 -21.89 3.47
N ALA A 360 -14.02 -21.15 4.25
CA ALA A 360 -12.57 -21.04 4.05
C ALA A 360 -11.91 -22.41 4.19
N GLN A 361 -11.27 -22.91 3.13
CA GLN A 361 -10.53 -24.16 3.17
C GLN A 361 -9.30 -24.02 4.05
N ILE A 362 -9.19 -24.90 5.06
CA ILE A 362 -8.07 -24.89 6.00
C ILE A 362 -6.87 -25.60 5.37
N ALA A 363 -5.73 -24.89 5.28
CA ALA A 363 -4.52 -25.46 4.67
C ALA A 363 -4.07 -26.73 5.36
N GLY A 364 -3.95 -27.81 4.58
CA GLY A 364 -3.52 -29.12 5.05
C GLY A 364 -4.61 -29.95 5.75
N SER A 365 -5.89 -29.57 5.61
CA SER A 365 -7.08 -30.30 6.10
C SER A 365 -8.15 -30.34 5.00
N ASP A 366 -9.05 -31.30 5.11
CA ASP A 366 -10.29 -31.34 4.31
C ASP A 366 -11.44 -30.53 4.96
N ASP A 367 -11.17 -29.92 6.14
CA ASP A 367 -12.15 -29.12 6.85
C ASP A 367 -12.23 -27.71 6.31
N THR A 368 -13.39 -27.07 6.49
CA THR A 368 -13.61 -25.66 6.25
C THR A 368 -13.84 -24.91 7.56
N GLY A 369 -13.49 -23.64 7.58
CA GLY A 369 -13.67 -22.79 8.75
C GLY A 369 -14.33 -21.46 8.43
N GLY A 370 -14.69 -20.74 9.46
CA GLY A 370 -15.20 -19.39 9.39
C GLY A 370 -14.33 -18.41 10.14
N GLU A 371 -14.44 -17.15 9.74
CA GLU A 371 -13.75 -16.07 10.43
C GLU A 371 -14.55 -14.78 10.35
N TRP A 372 -14.27 -13.84 11.26
CA TRP A 372 -14.90 -12.53 11.20
C TRP A 372 -13.99 -11.45 11.76
N GLU A 373 -14.20 -10.22 11.29
CA GLU A 373 -13.53 -9.05 11.81
C GLU A 373 -14.52 -7.89 11.96
N ARG A 374 -14.41 -7.17 13.09
CA ARG A 374 -15.10 -5.92 13.33
C ARG A 374 -14.07 -4.81 13.50
N ASP A 375 -14.20 -3.74 12.72
CA ASP A 375 -13.39 -2.54 12.84
C ASP A 375 -14.20 -1.34 13.31
N ILE A 376 -13.55 -0.50 14.11
CA ILE A 376 -14.02 0.84 14.49
C ILE A 376 -12.88 1.83 14.26
N GLU A 377 -13.20 2.96 13.66
CA GLU A 377 -12.27 4.07 13.47
C GLU A 377 -12.93 5.40 13.86
N VAL A 378 -12.21 6.22 14.62
CA VAL A 378 -12.53 7.63 14.85
C VAL A 378 -11.35 8.44 14.39
N LYS A 379 -11.59 9.43 13.52
CA LYS A 379 -10.56 10.34 13.03
C LYS A 379 -10.99 11.79 13.25
N TYR A 380 -10.07 12.61 13.74
CA TYR A 380 -10.23 14.04 13.80
C TYR A 380 -9.08 14.74 13.08
N VAL A 381 -9.42 15.73 12.25
CA VAL A 381 -8.45 16.62 11.58
C VAL A 381 -8.62 18.00 12.15
N VAL A 382 -7.55 18.59 12.68
CA VAL A 382 -7.55 19.94 13.24
C VAL A 382 -7.83 20.96 12.14
N GLN A 383 -8.87 21.80 12.33
CA GLN A 383 -9.39 22.67 11.27
C GLN A 383 -8.71 24.03 11.19
N SER A 384 -8.06 24.49 12.25
CA SER A 384 -7.46 25.83 12.33
C SER A 384 -6.35 25.91 13.38
N GLY A 385 -5.64 27.04 13.41
CA GLY A 385 -4.56 27.31 14.37
C GLY A 385 -3.23 26.67 13.96
N PRO A 386 -2.23 26.67 14.88
CA PRO A 386 -0.87 26.18 14.57
C PRO A 386 -0.78 24.68 14.23
N LEU A 387 -1.79 23.90 14.63
CA LEU A 387 -1.87 22.46 14.37
C LEU A 387 -2.87 22.13 13.25
N LYS A 388 -3.26 23.11 12.43
CA LYS A 388 -4.16 22.86 11.31
C LYS A 388 -3.62 21.72 10.45
N ASP A 389 -4.54 20.86 9.96
CA ASP A 389 -4.28 19.67 9.14
C ASP A 389 -3.56 18.50 9.87
N VAL A 390 -3.16 18.67 11.15
CA VAL A 390 -2.77 17.52 11.98
C VAL A 390 -4.00 16.65 12.20
N TYR A 391 -3.85 15.35 12.00
CA TYR A 391 -4.93 14.40 12.31
C TYR A 391 -4.55 13.44 13.42
N VAL A 392 -5.57 13.04 14.18
CA VAL A 392 -5.52 11.93 15.13
C VAL A 392 -6.51 10.88 14.67
N ARG A 393 -6.09 9.62 14.61
CA ARG A 393 -6.91 8.47 14.22
C ARG A 393 -6.78 7.38 15.26
N LEU A 394 -7.90 6.97 15.81
CA LEU A 394 -8.01 5.83 16.72
C LEU A 394 -8.66 4.68 15.97
N ARG A 395 -8.04 3.51 16.00
CA ARG A 395 -8.55 2.31 15.34
C ARG A 395 -8.58 1.16 16.34
N ASN A 396 -9.65 0.38 16.30
CA ASN A 396 -9.79 -0.87 17.01
C ASN A 396 -10.30 -1.94 16.04
N ALA A 397 -9.69 -3.11 16.05
CA ALA A 397 -10.15 -4.29 15.34
C ALA A 397 -10.26 -5.47 16.30
N SER A 398 -11.31 -6.27 16.15
CA SER A 398 -11.45 -7.57 16.78
C SER A 398 -11.63 -8.62 15.71
N PHE A 399 -10.72 -9.59 15.67
CA PHE A 399 -10.69 -10.69 14.71
C PHE A 399 -10.82 -12.02 15.41
N LYS A 400 -11.64 -12.92 14.85
CA LYS A 400 -11.77 -14.31 15.30
C LYS A 400 -11.81 -15.26 14.11
N SER A 401 -11.23 -16.45 14.29
CA SER A 401 -11.14 -17.47 13.26
C SER A 401 -11.15 -18.86 13.85
N ASP A 402 -11.70 -19.83 13.12
CA ASP A 402 -11.67 -21.25 13.48
C ASP A 402 -10.29 -21.90 13.20
N PHE A 403 -9.40 -21.21 12.43
CA PHE A 403 -8.14 -21.78 11.95
C PHE A 403 -6.93 -20.83 12.05
N ALA A 404 -7.14 -19.58 12.41
CA ALA A 404 -6.08 -18.60 12.69
C ALA A 404 -6.26 -18.05 14.11
N ARG A 405 -5.20 -17.44 14.66
CA ARG A 405 -5.23 -16.91 16.03
C ARG A 405 -6.17 -15.72 16.15
N ASP A 406 -7.05 -15.76 17.14
CA ASP A 406 -7.88 -14.63 17.56
C ASP A 406 -7.01 -13.44 17.99
N ALA A 407 -7.40 -12.24 17.61
CA ALA A 407 -6.65 -11.03 17.95
C ALA A 407 -7.55 -9.81 18.15
N ASP A 408 -7.21 -9.00 19.14
CA ASP A 408 -7.69 -7.62 19.27
C ASP A 408 -6.54 -6.66 18.98
N GLU A 409 -6.77 -5.67 18.13
CA GLU A 409 -5.75 -4.71 17.75
C GLU A 409 -6.23 -3.27 17.97
N ASN A 410 -5.37 -2.46 18.59
CA ASN A 410 -5.58 -1.05 18.79
C ASN A 410 -4.45 -0.26 18.13
N ARG A 411 -4.81 0.82 17.42
CA ARG A 411 -3.85 1.76 16.87
C ARG A 411 -4.22 3.19 17.25
N VAL A 412 -3.21 3.95 17.67
CA VAL A 412 -3.29 5.41 17.78
C VAL A 412 -2.34 5.97 16.74
N ILE A 413 -2.87 6.76 15.82
CA ILE A 413 -2.10 7.33 14.71
C ILE A 413 -2.24 8.83 14.76
N VAL A 414 -1.10 9.55 14.77
CA VAL A 414 -1.04 11.01 14.63
C VAL A 414 -0.21 11.31 13.40
N GLY A 415 -0.74 12.10 12.48
CA GLY A 415 -0.02 12.41 11.25
C GLY A 415 -0.23 13.85 10.81
N TYR A 416 0.74 14.32 10.04
CA TYR A 416 0.76 15.63 9.43
C TYR A 416 1.61 15.63 8.17
N THR A 417 1.17 16.34 7.15
CA THR A 417 1.98 16.59 5.94
C THR A 417 2.27 18.07 5.84
N LEU A 418 3.55 18.42 5.92
CA LEU A 418 4.06 19.77 5.74
C LEU A 418 4.46 19.97 4.28
N PRO A 419 3.76 20.81 3.49
CA PRO A 419 4.30 21.28 2.23
C PRO A 419 5.49 22.19 2.53
N ILE A 420 6.66 21.88 1.98
CA ILE A 420 7.90 22.65 2.19
C ILE A 420 7.99 23.75 1.14
N TRP A 421 7.69 23.41 -0.15
CA TRP A 421 7.51 24.35 -1.27
C TRP A 421 6.65 23.76 -2.37
#